data_2d002bea8f26834cf4ef7a308aa7b18b
#
_entry.id   2d002bea8f26834cf4ef7a308aa7b18b
#
_cell.length_a   1.000
_cell.length_b   1.000
_cell.length_c   1.000
_cell.angle_alpha   90.00
_cell.angle_beta   90.00
_cell.angle_gamma   90.00
#
_symmetry.space_group_name_H-M   'P 1'
#
loop_
_entity.id
_entity.type
_entity.pdbx_description
1 polymer ?
#
loop_
_entity_poly.entity_id
_entity_poly.type
_entity_poly.pdbx_seq_one_letter_code
_entity_poly.pdbx_strand_id
1 'polypeptide(L)'
;MAVRVGINGFGRIGRNVLRAIAESGRKDIVVVGINDLGPVETNAHLLRFDSVHGRFPHTVTVDGDTIDIGNGKIKVTAERDPSKLPWKDLGVDIALECTGIFTSKDKASAHLTAGAKRVLVSAPADGADATIVYGVNHTTLTKDHLVVSNGSCTTNCLAPIAKVLNDTVGIETGFMTTIHAYTGDQPTLDTMHKDLYRGRAAAMSMIPTSTGAAKAIGLVLPDLKGKLDGVAIRVPTPNVSVVDLKIVAKRNTDPKEINEAMKRAAEQELKGVLGYTTAPNVSIDFNHDPHSSTFHMDQTKVMNGNLVRVMSWYDNEWGFSNRMADTAVAIGKLL
;
A
#
# COMPACT_ATOMS: atom_id res chain seq x y z
N MET A 1 14.38 16.01 -12.89
CA MET A 1 13.14 15.93 -13.72
C MET A 1 12.11 15.14 -12.98
N ALA A 2 10.81 15.39 -13.19
CA ALA A 2 9.75 14.57 -12.59
C ALA A 2 9.77 13.16 -13.18
N VAL A 3 9.56 12.15 -12.33
CA VAL A 3 9.41 10.75 -12.75
C VAL A 3 8.09 10.60 -13.51
N ARG A 4 8.14 10.06 -14.72
CA ARG A 4 6.96 9.87 -15.59
C ARG A 4 6.40 8.48 -15.37
N VAL A 5 5.15 8.40 -14.89
CA VAL A 5 4.52 7.10 -14.59
C VAL A 5 3.33 6.82 -15.48
N GLY A 6 3.19 5.55 -15.86
CA GLY A 6 2.00 4.98 -16.48
C GLY A 6 1.28 4.07 -15.49
N ILE A 7 -0.04 4.20 -15.35
CA ILE A 7 -0.86 3.38 -14.44
C ILE A 7 -1.58 2.33 -15.25
N ASN A 8 -1.32 1.05 -14.99
CA ASN A 8 -2.09 -0.07 -15.52
C ASN A 8 -3.09 -0.56 -14.48
N GLY A 9 -4.38 -0.45 -14.77
CA GLY A 9 -5.48 -0.69 -13.83
C GLY A 9 -5.87 0.58 -13.05
N PHE A 10 -7.00 1.18 -13.44
CA PHE A 10 -7.52 2.39 -12.82
C PHE A 10 -8.68 2.09 -11.86
N GLY A 11 -8.53 0.96 -11.14
CA GLY A 11 -9.36 0.55 -10.00
C GLY A 11 -9.14 1.43 -8.77
N ARG A 12 -9.47 0.92 -7.58
CA ARG A 12 -9.30 1.66 -6.33
C ARG A 12 -7.89 2.24 -6.17
N ILE A 13 -6.86 1.39 -6.27
CA ILE A 13 -5.47 1.82 -6.02
C ILE A 13 -4.96 2.74 -7.12
N GLY A 14 -5.15 2.41 -8.42
CA GLY A 14 -4.69 3.28 -9.50
C GLY A 14 -5.28 4.69 -9.45
N ARG A 15 -6.59 4.81 -9.14
CA ARG A 15 -7.24 6.12 -8.95
C ARG A 15 -6.70 6.87 -7.72
N ASN A 16 -6.53 6.16 -6.60
CA ASN A 16 -6.01 6.78 -5.37
C ASN A 16 -4.54 7.21 -5.51
N VAL A 17 -3.73 6.50 -6.30
CA VAL A 17 -2.35 6.95 -6.63
C VAL A 17 -2.38 8.28 -7.39
N LEU A 18 -3.23 8.41 -8.43
CA LEU A 18 -3.37 9.67 -9.15
C LEU A 18 -3.87 10.79 -8.22
N ARG A 19 -4.87 10.50 -7.38
CA ARG A 19 -5.39 11.47 -6.40
C ARG A 19 -4.32 11.88 -5.40
N ALA A 20 -3.58 10.93 -4.82
CA ALA A 20 -2.51 11.22 -3.85
C ALA A 20 -1.40 12.10 -4.45
N ILE A 21 -1.01 11.85 -5.69
CA ILE A 21 -0.05 12.68 -6.41
C ILE A 21 -0.59 14.11 -6.60
N ALA A 22 -1.84 14.25 -7.02
CA ALA A 22 -2.46 15.55 -7.28
C ALA A 22 -2.70 16.33 -5.98
N GLU A 23 -3.30 15.71 -4.97
CA GLU A 23 -3.69 16.34 -3.71
C GLU A 23 -2.48 16.72 -2.85
N SER A 24 -1.38 15.97 -2.93
CA SER A 24 -0.12 16.35 -2.25
C SER A 24 0.61 17.54 -2.87
N GLY A 25 0.22 17.97 -4.08
CA GLY A 25 0.85 19.06 -4.80
C GLY A 25 2.32 18.82 -5.19
N ARG A 26 2.80 17.57 -5.10
CA ARG A 26 4.19 17.20 -5.42
C ARG A 26 4.50 17.40 -6.90
N LYS A 27 5.77 17.72 -7.18
CA LYS A 27 6.25 18.02 -8.55
C LYS A 27 7.31 17.03 -9.03
N ASP A 28 7.66 16.05 -8.22
CA ASP A 28 8.71 15.07 -8.50
C ASP A 28 8.22 13.83 -9.26
N ILE A 29 6.89 13.72 -9.46
CA ILE A 29 6.24 12.61 -10.19
C ILE A 29 5.06 13.15 -11.00
N VAL A 30 4.82 12.57 -12.18
CA VAL A 30 3.70 12.92 -13.06
C VAL A 30 3.11 11.70 -13.74
N VAL A 31 1.79 11.58 -13.75
CA VAL A 31 1.07 10.53 -14.49
C VAL A 31 0.90 10.98 -15.93
N VAL A 32 1.37 10.17 -16.89
CA VAL A 32 1.32 10.49 -18.32
C VAL A 32 0.43 9.55 -19.12
N GLY A 33 0.09 8.39 -18.56
CA GLY A 33 -0.79 7.42 -19.18
C GLY A 33 -1.56 6.60 -18.16
N ILE A 34 -2.76 6.20 -18.53
CA ILE A 34 -3.64 5.31 -17.76
C ILE A 34 -4.12 4.22 -18.72
N ASN A 35 -4.09 2.97 -18.29
CA ASN A 35 -4.75 1.88 -18.98
C ASN A 35 -5.82 1.27 -18.09
N ASP A 36 -7.05 1.21 -18.59
CA ASP A 36 -8.17 0.53 -17.97
C ASP A 36 -9.19 0.11 -19.03
N LEU A 37 -9.85 -1.02 -18.83
CA LEU A 37 -10.75 -1.60 -19.84
C LEU A 37 -12.12 -0.91 -19.90
N GLY A 38 -12.42 -0.06 -18.90
CA GLY A 38 -13.64 0.73 -18.88
C GLY A 38 -13.58 1.98 -19.77
N PRO A 39 -14.76 2.55 -20.13
CA PRO A 39 -14.83 3.80 -20.88
C PRO A 39 -14.14 4.97 -20.14
N VAL A 40 -13.52 5.88 -20.90
CA VAL A 40 -12.81 7.05 -20.35
C VAL A 40 -13.72 7.90 -19.46
N GLU A 41 -14.97 8.12 -19.87
CA GLU A 41 -15.96 8.87 -19.10
C GLU A 41 -16.29 8.20 -17.74
N THR A 42 -16.38 6.88 -17.72
CA THR A 42 -16.59 6.13 -16.46
C THR A 42 -15.38 6.29 -15.54
N ASN A 43 -14.18 6.18 -16.06
CA ASN A 43 -12.94 6.40 -15.31
C ASN A 43 -12.86 7.84 -14.76
N ALA A 44 -13.22 8.84 -15.56
CA ALA A 44 -13.28 10.23 -15.13
C ALA A 44 -14.36 10.47 -14.07
N HIS A 45 -15.54 9.83 -14.22
CA HIS A 45 -16.62 9.90 -13.22
C HIS A 45 -16.18 9.35 -11.87
N LEU A 46 -15.59 8.15 -11.86
CA LEU A 46 -15.09 7.49 -10.65
C LEU A 46 -13.86 8.20 -10.05
N LEU A 47 -13.13 8.98 -10.83
CA LEU A 47 -12.09 9.87 -10.32
C LEU A 47 -12.67 11.09 -9.61
N ARG A 48 -13.75 11.69 -10.17
CA ARG A 48 -14.44 12.86 -9.59
C ARG A 48 -15.13 12.54 -8.26
N PHE A 49 -15.73 11.33 -8.17
CA PHE A 49 -16.59 10.95 -7.05
C PHE A 49 -16.14 9.62 -6.46
N ASP A 50 -15.79 9.63 -5.20
CA ASP A 50 -15.39 8.45 -4.47
C ASP A 50 -16.19 8.34 -3.18
N SER A 51 -16.80 7.17 -2.94
CA SER A 51 -17.67 6.96 -1.76
C SER A 51 -16.89 6.95 -0.45
N VAL A 52 -15.58 6.65 -0.50
CA VAL A 52 -14.70 6.54 0.67
C VAL A 52 -13.91 7.83 0.88
N HIS A 53 -13.31 8.36 -0.21
CA HIS A 53 -12.40 9.53 -0.16
C HIS A 53 -13.08 10.83 -0.57
N GLY A 54 -14.38 10.80 -0.90
CA GLY A 54 -15.13 12.00 -1.25
C GLY A 54 -14.82 12.55 -2.65
N ARG A 55 -15.23 13.79 -2.89
CA ARG A 55 -15.01 14.45 -4.17
C ARG A 55 -13.54 14.78 -4.39
N PHE A 56 -13.06 14.54 -5.62
CA PHE A 56 -11.72 14.97 -6.01
C PHE A 56 -11.64 16.50 -6.05
N PRO A 57 -10.64 17.14 -5.43
CA PRO A 57 -10.60 18.60 -5.28
C PRO A 57 -10.22 19.34 -6.56
N HIS A 58 -9.82 18.64 -7.62
CA HIS A 58 -9.45 19.24 -8.89
C HIS A 58 -10.53 19.04 -9.96
N THR A 59 -10.60 19.96 -10.92
CA THR A 59 -11.47 19.80 -12.10
C THR A 59 -10.94 18.66 -12.96
N VAL A 60 -11.83 17.75 -13.36
CA VAL A 60 -11.51 16.63 -14.26
C VAL A 60 -12.26 16.87 -15.58
N THR A 61 -11.53 17.04 -16.66
CA THR A 61 -12.08 17.16 -18.02
C THR A 61 -11.71 15.94 -18.86
N VAL A 62 -12.56 15.61 -19.81
CA VAL A 62 -12.34 14.54 -20.79
C VAL A 62 -12.33 15.15 -22.19
N ASP A 63 -11.36 14.77 -23.01
CA ASP A 63 -11.27 15.15 -24.41
C ASP A 63 -10.78 13.94 -25.21
N GLY A 64 -11.72 13.30 -25.91
CA GLY A 64 -11.49 12.04 -26.62
C GLY A 64 -11.01 10.94 -25.67
N ASP A 65 -9.80 10.47 -25.89
CA ASP A 65 -9.15 9.44 -25.10
C ASP A 65 -8.15 9.99 -24.06
N THR A 66 -8.39 11.20 -23.58
CA THR A 66 -7.56 11.84 -22.55
C THR A 66 -8.38 12.33 -21.37
N ILE A 67 -7.76 12.28 -20.18
CA ILE A 67 -8.24 12.93 -18.96
C ILE A 67 -7.26 14.03 -18.58
N ASP A 68 -7.76 15.21 -18.22
CA ASP A 68 -6.95 16.29 -17.67
C ASP A 68 -7.47 16.68 -16.29
N ILE A 69 -6.56 16.80 -15.33
CA ILE A 69 -6.82 17.21 -13.95
C ILE A 69 -6.21 18.57 -13.60
N GLY A 70 -5.84 19.35 -14.64
CA GLY A 70 -5.19 20.65 -14.49
C GLY A 70 -3.65 20.63 -14.60
N ASN A 71 -3.06 19.48 -14.85
CA ASN A 71 -1.59 19.30 -14.99
C ASN A 71 -1.17 18.79 -16.38
N GLY A 72 -2.07 18.87 -17.37
CA GLY A 72 -1.89 18.38 -18.73
C GLY A 72 -2.65 17.08 -19.00
N LYS A 73 -2.79 16.78 -20.28
CA LYS A 73 -3.55 15.62 -20.76
C LYS A 73 -2.86 14.31 -20.42
N ILE A 74 -3.59 13.40 -19.78
CA ILE A 74 -3.18 12.02 -19.48
C ILE A 74 -3.84 11.13 -20.52
N LYS A 75 -3.05 10.39 -21.30
CA LYS A 75 -3.56 9.45 -22.29
C LYS A 75 -4.23 8.25 -21.60
N VAL A 76 -5.43 7.89 -22.06
CA VAL A 76 -6.16 6.70 -21.57
C VAL A 76 -6.23 5.66 -22.68
N THR A 77 -5.91 4.42 -22.34
CA THR A 77 -5.97 3.26 -23.24
C THR A 77 -6.83 2.15 -22.64
N ALA A 78 -7.27 1.21 -23.48
CA ALA A 78 -8.09 0.06 -23.07
C ALA A 78 -7.48 -1.24 -23.66
N GLU A 79 -6.23 -1.51 -23.28
CA GLU A 79 -5.47 -2.66 -23.77
C GLU A 79 -5.37 -3.77 -22.71
N ARG A 80 -5.68 -5.01 -23.10
CA ARG A 80 -5.62 -6.18 -22.21
C ARG A 80 -4.21 -6.74 -22.04
N ASP A 81 -3.39 -6.62 -23.08
CA ASP A 81 -2.03 -7.12 -23.10
C ASP A 81 -1.04 -6.01 -22.69
N PRO A 82 -0.43 -6.07 -21.50
CA PRO A 82 0.46 -5.00 -21.04
C PRO A 82 1.68 -4.78 -21.96
N SER A 83 2.08 -5.77 -22.76
CA SER A 83 3.21 -5.64 -23.67
C SER A 83 2.93 -4.71 -24.87
N LYS A 84 1.65 -4.41 -25.13
CA LYS A 84 1.20 -3.54 -26.23
C LYS A 84 0.88 -2.10 -25.77
N LEU A 85 1.07 -1.81 -24.51
CA LEU A 85 0.81 -0.46 -23.98
C LEU A 85 1.81 0.55 -24.55
N PRO A 86 1.40 1.80 -24.79
CA PRO A 86 2.25 2.81 -25.44
C PRO A 86 3.26 3.45 -24.49
N TRP A 87 3.87 2.68 -23.58
CA TRP A 87 4.75 3.24 -22.55
C TRP A 87 5.99 3.91 -23.15
N LYS A 88 6.54 3.34 -24.22
CA LYS A 88 7.68 3.95 -24.93
C LYS A 88 7.31 5.30 -25.51
N ASP A 89 6.20 5.41 -26.20
CA ASP A 89 5.75 6.64 -26.89
C ASP A 89 5.36 7.74 -25.90
N LEU A 90 4.81 7.34 -24.75
CA LEU A 90 4.48 8.24 -23.64
C LEU A 90 5.70 8.60 -22.77
N GLY A 91 6.87 8.00 -23.03
CA GLY A 91 8.08 8.23 -22.24
C GLY A 91 7.91 7.83 -20.77
N VAL A 92 7.26 6.70 -20.53
CA VAL A 92 7.04 6.19 -19.17
C VAL A 92 8.36 5.68 -18.58
N ASP A 93 8.75 6.26 -17.45
CA ASP A 93 9.88 5.79 -16.67
C ASP A 93 9.51 4.54 -15.87
N ILE A 94 8.35 4.59 -15.18
CA ILE A 94 7.91 3.51 -14.31
C ILE A 94 6.44 3.16 -14.61
N ALA A 95 6.17 1.91 -14.95
CA ALA A 95 4.81 1.39 -15.01
C ALA A 95 4.36 0.99 -13.59
N LEU A 96 3.24 1.55 -13.15
CA LEU A 96 2.57 1.18 -11.91
C LEU A 96 1.54 0.10 -12.23
N GLU A 97 1.81 -1.13 -11.83
CA GLU A 97 0.91 -2.26 -12.05
C GLU A 97 -0.11 -2.34 -10.92
N CYS A 98 -1.32 -1.87 -11.18
CA CYS A 98 -2.41 -1.71 -10.21
C CYS A 98 -3.64 -2.58 -10.50
N THR A 99 -3.55 -3.54 -11.43
CA THR A 99 -4.68 -4.41 -11.78
C THR A 99 -4.94 -5.51 -10.76
N GLY A 100 -3.91 -5.93 -10.02
CA GLY A 100 -3.94 -7.11 -9.16
C GLY A 100 -3.87 -8.45 -9.94
N ILE A 101 -3.64 -8.41 -11.26
CA ILE A 101 -3.59 -9.58 -12.15
C ILE A 101 -2.14 -10.00 -12.43
N PHE A 102 -1.26 -9.03 -12.71
CA PHE A 102 0.14 -9.28 -13.09
C PHE A 102 1.05 -9.21 -11.87
N THR A 103 0.85 -10.12 -10.92
CA THR A 103 1.50 -10.14 -9.60
C THR A 103 2.66 -11.13 -9.52
N SER A 104 3.40 -11.29 -10.61
CA SER A 104 4.68 -11.99 -10.65
C SER A 104 5.66 -11.22 -11.53
N LYS A 105 6.97 -11.40 -11.29
CA LYS A 105 8.00 -10.77 -12.11
C LYS A 105 7.79 -11.08 -13.61
N ASP A 106 7.54 -12.34 -13.93
CA ASP A 106 7.37 -12.78 -15.33
C ASP A 106 6.22 -12.05 -16.00
N LYS A 107 5.05 -11.98 -15.34
CA LYS A 107 3.88 -11.29 -15.90
C LYS A 107 4.06 -9.78 -15.97
N ALA A 108 4.59 -9.18 -14.91
CA ALA A 108 4.79 -7.74 -14.82
C ALA A 108 5.88 -7.24 -15.79
N SER A 109 6.83 -8.09 -16.18
CA SER A 109 7.87 -7.76 -17.16
C SER A 109 7.32 -7.39 -18.55
N ALA A 110 6.05 -7.70 -18.85
CA ALA A 110 5.38 -7.24 -20.07
C ALA A 110 5.40 -5.72 -20.23
N HIS A 111 5.39 -4.98 -19.12
CA HIS A 111 5.53 -3.52 -19.14
C HIS A 111 6.92 -3.05 -19.59
N LEU A 112 7.97 -3.82 -19.33
CA LEU A 112 9.32 -3.54 -19.82
C LEU A 112 9.37 -3.72 -21.35
N THR A 113 8.70 -4.76 -21.85
CA THR A 113 8.53 -5.00 -23.30
C THR A 113 7.80 -3.83 -23.97
N ALA A 114 6.82 -3.24 -23.29
CA ALA A 114 6.08 -2.07 -23.75
C ALA A 114 6.92 -0.77 -23.70
N GLY A 115 8.12 -0.80 -23.13
CA GLY A 115 9.07 0.32 -23.10
C GLY A 115 9.13 1.11 -21.80
N ALA A 116 8.47 0.68 -20.72
CA ALA A 116 8.73 1.21 -19.39
C ALA A 116 10.15 0.82 -18.93
N LYS A 117 10.85 1.73 -18.24
CA LYS A 117 12.21 1.44 -17.75
C LYS A 117 12.20 0.56 -16.50
N ARG A 118 11.15 0.65 -15.70
CA ARG A 118 10.93 -0.11 -14.46
C ARG A 118 9.45 -0.40 -14.27
N VAL A 119 9.16 -1.38 -13.41
CA VAL A 119 7.80 -1.73 -13.00
C VAL A 119 7.70 -1.71 -11.48
N LEU A 120 6.66 -1.06 -10.96
CA LEU A 120 6.29 -1.10 -9.56
C LEU A 120 4.91 -1.76 -9.40
N VAL A 121 4.87 -2.92 -8.77
CA VAL A 121 3.64 -3.70 -8.58
C VAL A 121 2.98 -3.30 -7.25
N SER A 122 1.69 -2.96 -7.29
CA SER A 122 0.89 -2.54 -6.13
C SER A 122 0.36 -3.71 -5.29
N ALA A 123 1.09 -4.80 -5.26
CA ALA A 123 0.75 -6.03 -4.53
C ALA A 123 2.04 -6.81 -4.23
N PRO A 124 2.03 -7.80 -3.32
CA PRO A 124 3.07 -8.81 -3.27
C PRO A 124 3.25 -9.45 -4.66
N ALA A 125 4.49 -9.55 -5.13
CA ALA A 125 4.78 -10.05 -6.46
C ALA A 125 5.82 -11.18 -6.41
N ASP A 126 5.42 -12.35 -6.90
CA ASP A 126 6.27 -13.54 -6.91
C ASP A 126 7.49 -13.31 -7.82
N GLY A 127 8.68 -13.61 -7.28
CA GLY A 127 9.94 -13.48 -8.01
C GLY A 127 10.36 -12.04 -8.31
N ALA A 128 9.71 -11.00 -7.76
CA ALA A 128 10.15 -9.61 -7.89
C ALA A 128 11.62 -9.43 -7.47
N ASP A 129 12.34 -8.52 -8.11
CA ASP A 129 13.75 -8.24 -7.80
C ASP A 129 13.93 -7.72 -6.37
N ALA A 130 12.93 -6.97 -5.88
CA ALA A 130 12.87 -6.52 -4.50
C ALA A 130 11.41 -6.33 -4.04
N THR A 131 11.17 -6.57 -2.75
CA THR A 131 9.95 -6.13 -2.07
C THR A 131 10.31 -4.96 -1.18
N ILE A 132 9.70 -3.82 -1.43
CA ILE A 132 10.03 -2.55 -0.79
C ILE A 132 8.87 -2.08 0.09
N VAL A 133 9.20 -1.71 1.31
CA VAL A 133 8.38 -0.88 2.18
C VAL A 133 9.11 0.44 2.37
N TYR A 134 8.56 1.51 1.81
CA TYR A 134 9.18 2.84 1.88
C TYR A 134 9.34 3.28 3.34
N GLY A 135 10.47 3.89 3.66
CA GLY A 135 10.87 4.24 5.03
C GLY A 135 11.62 3.12 5.75
N VAL A 136 11.37 1.85 5.42
CA VAL A 136 11.97 0.70 6.11
C VAL A 136 13.19 0.16 5.36
N ASN A 137 13.02 -0.24 4.11
CA ASN A 137 14.11 -0.82 3.30
C ASN A 137 14.28 -0.19 1.91
N HIS A 138 13.67 0.95 1.62
CA HIS A 138 13.76 1.58 0.29
C HIS A 138 15.19 1.96 -0.12
N THR A 139 16.09 2.10 0.84
CA THR A 139 17.52 2.37 0.61
C THR A 139 18.28 1.16 0.04
N THR A 140 17.68 -0.03 0.04
CA THR A 140 18.23 -1.24 -0.60
C THR A 140 17.95 -1.31 -2.10
N LEU A 141 17.18 -0.38 -2.65
CA LEU A 141 16.93 -0.29 -4.08
C LEU A 141 18.24 -0.08 -4.85
N THR A 142 18.37 -0.79 -5.96
CA THR A 142 19.49 -0.65 -6.89
C THR A 142 19.01 -0.43 -8.32
N LYS A 143 19.91 0.04 -9.19
CA LYS A 143 19.60 0.20 -10.62
C LYS A 143 19.30 -1.12 -11.34
N ASP A 144 19.64 -2.25 -10.76
CA ASP A 144 19.42 -3.58 -11.36
C ASP A 144 18.03 -4.15 -11.02
N HIS A 145 17.29 -3.54 -10.09
CA HIS A 145 15.93 -3.93 -9.77
C HIS A 145 14.96 -3.40 -10.83
N LEU A 146 14.53 -4.26 -11.75
CA LEU A 146 13.63 -3.91 -12.87
C LEU A 146 12.16 -4.01 -12.50
N VAL A 147 11.78 -5.04 -11.73
CA VAL A 147 10.42 -5.28 -11.26
C VAL A 147 10.42 -5.30 -9.74
N VAL A 148 9.78 -4.30 -9.16
CA VAL A 148 9.74 -4.09 -7.71
C VAL A 148 8.31 -4.28 -7.20
N SER A 149 8.16 -4.98 -6.08
CA SER A 149 6.89 -5.07 -5.35
C SER A 149 6.83 -4.00 -4.25
N ASN A 150 5.72 -3.29 -4.14
CA ASN A 150 5.45 -2.38 -3.01
C ASN A 150 4.91 -3.13 -1.77
N GLY A 151 4.92 -4.47 -1.78
CA GLY A 151 4.29 -5.29 -0.74
C GLY A 151 2.77 -5.12 -0.70
N SER A 152 2.16 -5.44 0.44
CA SER A 152 0.74 -5.18 0.70
C SER A 152 0.56 -3.96 1.61
N CYS A 153 -0.67 -3.41 1.66
CA CYS A 153 -1.02 -2.36 2.62
C CYS A 153 -0.75 -2.79 4.07
N THR A 154 -1.06 -4.03 4.42
CA THR A 154 -0.80 -4.61 5.74
C THR A 154 0.70 -4.72 6.02
N THR A 155 1.52 -5.13 5.03
CA THR A 155 2.98 -5.18 5.17
C THR A 155 3.54 -3.77 5.40
N ASN A 156 3.00 -2.76 4.69
CA ASN A 156 3.40 -1.36 4.86
C ASN A 156 3.05 -0.81 6.25
N CYS A 157 1.95 -1.26 6.85
CA CYS A 157 1.61 -0.90 8.24
C CYS A 157 2.49 -1.66 9.26
N LEU A 158 2.69 -2.96 9.07
CA LEU A 158 3.38 -3.83 10.03
C LEU A 158 4.89 -3.56 10.08
N ALA A 159 5.55 -3.34 8.95
CA ALA A 159 7.00 -3.23 8.89
C ALA A 159 7.60 -2.08 9.71
N PRO A 160 7.06 -0.84 9.67
CA PRO A 160 7.56 0.25 10.50
C PRO A 160 7.52 -0.07 12.00
N ILE A 161 6.39 -0.56 12.52
CA ILE A 161 6.27 -0.88 13.95
C ILE A 161 7.10 -2.10 14.34
N ALA A 162 7.20 -3.12 13.47
CA ALA A 162 8.05 -4.28 13.71
C ALA A 162 9.54 -3.89 13.75
N LYS A 163 9.97 -2.97 12.84
CA LYS A 163 11.33 -2.42 12.86
C LYS A 163 11.63 -1.74 14.20
N VAL A 164 10.80 -0.81 14.63
CA VAL A 164 11.01 -0.07 15.89
C VAL A 164 11.03 -1.01 17.08
N LEU A 165 10.12 -1.99 17.16
CA LEU A 165 10.11 -2.98 18.24
C LEU A 165 11.37 -3.84 18.23
N ASN A 166 11.79 -4.31 17.05
CA ASN A 166 12.99 -5.14 16.94
C ASN A 166 14.26 -4.37 17.32
N ASP A 167 14.36 -3.12 16.91
CA ASP A 167 15.51 -2.26 17.20
C ASP A 167 15.55 -1.86 18.70
N THR A 168 14.38 -1.77 19.36
CA THR A 168 14.28 -1.31 20.75
C THR A 168 14.39 -2.45 21.77
N VAL A 169 13.60 -3.50 21.60
CA VAL A 169 13.48 -4.59 22.59
C VAL A 169 13.84 -5.97 22.03
N GLY A 170 14.05 -6.06 20.71
CA GLY A 170 14.23 -7.31 19.99
C GLY A 170 12.95 -8.13 19.92
N ILE A 171 12.71 -8.79 18.81
CA ILE A 171 11.57 -9.71 18.63
C ILE A 171 12.11 -11.14 18.63
N GLU A 172 11.64 -11.96 19.58
CA GLU A 172 11.89 -13.40 19.60
C GLU A 172 10.91 -14.12 18.67
N THR A 173 9.62 -13.89 18.90
CA THR A 173 8.52 -14.40 18.08
C THR A 173 7.31 -13.46 18.19
N GLY A 174 6.37 -13.57 17.26
CA GLY A 174 5.15 -12.79 17.34
C GLY A 174 4.04 -13.27 16.42
N PHE A 175 2.83 -12.81 16.74
CA PHE A 175 1.65 -13.13 15.97
C PHE A 175 0.83 -11.85 15.69
N MET A 176 0.50 -11.61 14.43
CA MET A 176 -0.27 -10.47 13.99
C MET A 176 -1.68 -10.88 13.59
N THR A 177 -2.67 -10.13 14.05
CA THR A 177 -4.02 -10.17 13.50
C THR A 177 -4.31 -8.83 12.85
N THR A 178 -4.59 -8.81 11.55
CA THR A 178 -5.16 -7.60 10.97
C THR A 178 -6.68 -7.69 10.95
N ILE A 179 -7.34 -6.71 11.58
CA ILE A 179 -8.77 -6.45 11.42
C ILE A 179 -8.88 -5.51 10.22
N HIS A 180 -9.36 -6.06 9.09
CA HIS A 180 -9.18 -5.44 7.80
C HIS A 180 -10.53 -5.06 7.17
N ALA A 181 -10.62 -3.84 6.64
CA ALA A 181 -11.73 -3.43 5.81
C ALA A 181 -11.92 -4.40 4.62
N TYR A 182 -13.14 -4.55 4.14
CA TYR A 182 -13.38 -5.32 2.91
C TYR A 182 -12.74 -4.63 1.71
N THR A 183 -12.38 -5.39 0.69
CA THR A 183 -11.72 -4.88 -0.52
C THR A 183 -12.46 -5.34 -1.77
N GLY A 184 -12.13 -4.78 -2.93
CA GLY A 184 -12.84 -5.01 -4.18
C GLY A 184 -12.82 -6.46 -4.70
N ASP A 185 -12.07 -7.37 -4.07
CA ASP A 185 -12.12 -8.81 -4.34
C ASP A 185 -13.27 -9.52 -3.62
N GLN A 186 -13.90 -8.85 -2.65
CA GLN A 186 -15.01 -9.41 -1.88
C GLN A 186 -16.37 -8.95 -2.43
N PRO A 187 -17.32 -9.88 -2.61
CA PRO A 187 -18.64 -9.55 -3.15
C PRO A 187 -19.54 -8.88 -2.12
N THR A 188 -20.53 -8.14 -2.61
CA THR A 188 -21.61 -7.57 -1.78
C THR A 188 -22.62 -8.63 -1.30
N LEU A 189 -22.85 -9.66 -2.13
CA LEU A 189 -23.69 -10.83 -1.81
C LEU A 189 -22.92 -12.11 -2.08
N ASP A 190 -23.31 -13.22 -1.48
CA ASP A 190 -22.69 -14.53 -1.64
C ASP A 190 -22.54 -14.90 -3.11
N THR A 191 -21.31 -15.22 -3.54
CA THR A 191 -21.02 -15.63 -4.92
C THR A 191 -19.80 -16.56 -5.00
N MET A 192 -19.57 -17.10 -6.19
CA MET A 192 -18.43 -17.98 -6.44
C MET A 192 -17.10 -17.25 -6.21
N HIS A 193 -16.27 -17.82 -5.36
CA HIS A 193 -14.92 -17.34 -5.06
C HIS A 193 -14.01 -18.53 -4.74
N LYS A 194 -12.73 -18.46 -5.13
CA LYS A 194 -11.75 -19.54 -4.84
C LYS A 194 -11.51 -19.77 -3.34
N ASP A 195 -11.63 -18.72 -2.53
CA ASP A 195 -11.63 -18.77 -1.07
C ASP A 195 -13.10 -18.76 -0.61
N LEU A 196 -13.55 -19.86 -0.01
CA LEU A 196 -14.94 -20.05 0.41
C LEU A 196 -15.38 -19.02 1.47
N TYR A 197 -14.47 -18.56 2.31
CA TYR A 197 -14.77 -17.50 3.28
C TYR A 197 -15.02 -16.17 2.58
N ARG A 198 -14.16 -15.80 1.59
CA ARG A 198 -14.30 -14.53 0.87
C ARG A 198 -15.44 -14.51 -0.13
N GLY A 199 -16.03 -15.64 -0.46
CA GLY A 199 -17.24 -15.72 -1.28
C GLY A 199 -18.52 -15.23 -0.59
N ARG A 200 -18.46 -14.90 0.72
CA ARG A 200 -19.59 -14.46 1.51
C ARG A 200 -19.72 -12.93 1.50
N ALA A 201 -20.95 -12.45 1.78
CA ALA A 201 -21.31 -11.04 1.78
C ALA A 201 -20.43 -10.19 2.70
N ALA A 202 -19.60 -9.35 2.10
CA ALA A 202 -18.54 -8.60 2.78
C ALA A 202 -19.08 -7.59 3.81
N ALA A 203 -20.20 -6.94 3.51
CA ALA A 203 -20.78 -5.89 4.36
C ALA A 203 -21.66 -6.44 5.50
N MET A 204 -21.77 -7.77 5.63
CA MET A 204 -22.63 -8.42 6.63
C MET A 204 -21.87 -9.33 7.59
N SER A 205 -20.61 -9.66 7.29
CA SER A 205 -19.90 -10.74 7.98
C SER A 205 -18.51 -10.34 8.43
N MET A 206 -18.08 -10.85 9.58
CA MET A 206 -16.67 -10.93 9.93
C MET A 206 -16.10 -12.21 9.32
N ILE A 207 -15.10 -12.08 8.45
CA ILE A 207 -14.61 -13.15 7.59
C ILE A 207 -13.16 -13.46 7.94
N PRO A 208 -12.86 -14.63 8.56
CA PRO A 208 -11.49 -15.06 8.77
C PRO A 208 -10.85 -15.44 7.43
N THR A 209 -9.62 -15.01 7.21
CA THR A 209 -8.88 -15.34 5.99
C THR A 209 -7.37 -15.30 6.23
N SER A 210 -6.63 -15.95 5.36
CA SER A 210 -5.17 -15.90 5.40
C SER A 210 -4.63 -14.53 4.98
N THR A 211 -3.43 -14.22 5.43
CA THR A 211 -2.63 -13.10 4.95
C THR A 211 -1.17 -13.48 4.85
N GLY A 212 -0.52 -13.11 3.76
CA GLY A 212 0.93 -13.26 3.60
C GLY A 212 1.75 -12.12 4.23
N ALA A 213 1.08 -11.10 4.80
CA ALA A 213 1.75 -9.87 5.23
C ALA A 213 2.81 -10.10 6.32
N ALA A 214 2.53 -10.94 7.31
CA ALA A 214 3.49 -11.25 8.38
C ALA A 214 4.72 -12.02 7.85
N LYS A 215 4.49 -12.98 6.95
CA LYS A 215 5.59 -13.74 6.30
C LYS A 215 6.44 -12.84 5.38
N ALA A 216 5.81 -11.87 4.71
CA ALA A 216 6.49 -10.91 3.85
C ALA A 216 7.43 -9.97 4.63
N ILE A 217 7.27 -9.84 5.95
CA ILE A 217 8.19 -9.04 6.79
C ILE A 217 9.63 -9.56 6.66
N GLY A 218 9.83 -10.87 6.57
CA GLY A 218 11.18 -11.44 6.37
C GLY A 218 11.87 -11.06 5.05
N LEU A 219 11.13 -10.55 4.05
CA LEU A 219 11.68 -10.00 2.81
C LEU A 219 12.15 -8.56 2.98
N VAL A 220 11.55 -7.82 3.92
CA VAL A 220 11.77 -6.39 4.17
C VAL A 220 12.74 -6.18 5.35
N LEU A 221 12.61 -7.01 6.38
CA LEU A 221 13.43 -7.05 7.59
C LEU A 221 13.98 -8.48 7.76
N PRO A 222 15.12 -8.82 7.16
CA PRO A 222 15.67 -10.18 7.15
C PRO A 222 15.85 -10.81 8.54
N ASP A 223 16.18 -10.01 9.55
CA ASP A 223 16.33 -10.43 10.95
C ASP A 223 15.05 -10.99 11.58
N LEU A 224 13.90 -10.68 10.98
CA LEU A 224 12.58 -11.14 11.41
C LEU A 224 12.06 -12.33 10.59
N LYS A 225 12.86 -12.88 9.67
CA LYS A 225 12.46 -14.04 8.88
C LYS A 225 12.10 -15.23 9.78
N GLY A 226 10.87 -15.72 9.63
CA GLY A 226 10.35 -16.86 10.39
C GLY A 226 9.92 -16.56 11.84
N LYS A 227 10.04 -15.30 12.31
CA LYS A 227 9.65 -14.93 13.67
C LYS A 227 8.23 -14.41 13.79
N LEU A 228 7.64 -13.97 12.68
CA LEU A 228 6.27 -13.45 12.66
C LEU A 228 5.38 -14.29 11.75
N ASP A 229 4.19 -14.59 12.23
CA ASP A 229 3.06 -15.13 11.45
C ASP A 229 1.79 -14.33 11.75
N GLY A 230 0.72 -14.60 11.02
CA GLY A 230 -0.51 -13.86 11.26
C GLY A 230 -1.69 -14.28 10.38
N VAL A 231 -2.84 -13.71 10.74
CA VAL A 231 -4.12 -13.93 10.08
C VAL A 231 -4.82 -12.58 9.83
N ALA A 232 -5.83 -12.62 8.98
CA ALA A 232 -6.71 -11.48 8.75
C ALA A 232 -8.16 -11.83 9.15
N ILE A 233 -8.85 -10.85 9.72
CA ILE A 233 -10.31 -10.86 9.89
C ILE A 233 -10.86 -9.69 9.09
N ARG A 234 -11.59 -9.98 8.01
CA ARG A 234 -12.29 -8.96 7.25
C ARG A 234 -13.56 -8.57 7.99
N VAL A 235 -13.83 -7.28 8.05
CA VAL A 235 -14.98 -6.72 8.79
C VAL A 235 -15.86 -5.86 7.89
N PRO A 236 -17.14 -5.63 8.23
CA PRO A 236 -18.09 -4.81 7.47
C PRO A 236 -17.75 -3.30 7.53
N THR A 237 -16.55 -2.93 7.13
CA THR A 237 -16.05 -1.56 7.13
C THR A 237 -15.43 -1.29 5.76
N PRO A 238 -15.77 -0.18 5.07
CA PRO A 238 -15.36 0.06 3.68
C PRO A 238 -13.89 0.46 3.55
N ASN A 239 -13.31 1.06 4.58
CA ASN A 239 -11.90 1.52 4.58
C ASN A 239 -11.39 1.66 6.00
N VAL A 240 -10.09 1.77 6.14
CA VAL A 240 -9.29 1.76 7.36
C VAL A 240 -9.27 0.41 8.05
N SER A 241 -8.08 -0.08 8.20
CA SER A 241 -7.75 -1.37 8.82
C SER A 241 -6.83 -1.17 10.02
N VAL A 242 -6.66 -2.19 10.84
CA VAL A 242 -5.77 -2.13 12.00
C VAL A 242 -4.93 -3.40 12.12
N VAL A 243 -3.67 -3.24 12.42
CA VAL A 243 -2.77 -4.31 12.84
C VAL A 243 -2.78 -4.39 14.38
N ASP A 244 -3.13 -5.55 14.91
CA ASP A 244 -2.98 -5.92 16.31
C ASP A 244 -1.84 -6.95 16.43
N LEU A 245 -0.65 -6.49 16.83
CA LEU A 245 0.57 -7.27 16.89
C LEU A 245 0.89 -7.65 18.34
N LYS A 246 1.12 -8.94 18.58
CA LYS A 246 1.64 -9.48 19.83
C LYS A 246 3.04 -10.04 19.58
N ILE A 247 4.00 -9.68 20.41
CA ILE A 247 5.36 -10.22 20.35
C ILE A 247 5.85 -10.67 21.73
N VAL A 248 6.74 -11.63 21.71
CA VAL A 248 7.63 -11.89 22.85
C VAL A 248 8.91 -11.12 22.59
N ALA A 249 9.18 -10.15 23.44
CA ALA A 249 10.40 -9.36 23.38
C ALA A 249 11.58 -10.14 23.98
N LYS A 250 12.80 -9.90 23.46
CA LYS A 250 14.02 -10.56 23.95
C LYS A 250 14.44 -10.13 25.36
N ARG A 251 13.90 -9.04 25.85
CA ARG A 251 14.12 -8.50 27.20
C ARG A 251 12.86 -7.89 27.78
N ASN A 252 12.86 -7.69 29.10
CA ASN A 252 11.79 -6.96 29.74
C ASN A 252 11.73 -5.49 29.26
N THR A 253 10.51 -5.00 29.22
CA THR A 253 10.15 -3.64 28.80
C THR A 253 8.85 -3.20 29.48
N ASP A 254 8.44 -1.99 29.21
CA ASP A 254 7.15 -1.43 29.66
C ASP A 254 6.48 -0.61 28.53
N PRO A 255 5.20 -0.27 28.68
CA PRO A 255 4.48 0.51 27.67
C PRO A 255 5.10 1.88 27.40
N LYS A 256 5.72 2.52 28.40
CA LYS A 256 6.31 3.84 28.26
C LYS A 256 7.51 3.81 27.33
N GLU A 257 8.43 2.86 27.54
CA GLU A 257 9.60 2.68 26.68
C GLU A 257 9.20 2.48 25.21
N ILE A 258 8.22 1.59 24.96
CA ILE A 258 7.74 1.30 23.61
C ILE A 258 7.10 2.53 22.96
N ASN A 259 6.24 3.23 23.70
CA ASN A 259 5.56 4.42 23.20
C ASN A 259 6.56 5.56 22.88
N GLU A 260 7.57 5.76 23.72
CA GLU A 260 8.63 6.75 23.47
C GLU A 260 9.47 6.39 22.24
N ALA A 261 9.80 5.10 22.05
CA ALA A 261 10.52 4.64 20.88
C ALA A 261 9.72 4.85 19.59
N MET A 262 8.42 4.50 19.60
CA MET A 262 7.53 4.70 18.45
C MET A 262 7.36 6.19 18.12
N LYS A 263 7.13 7.03 19.13
CA LYS A 263 7.02 8.47 18.96
C LYS A 263 8.30 9.05 18.35
N ARG A 264 9.48 8.71 18.90
CA ARG A 264 10.76 9.18 18.38
C ARG A 264 10.96 8.78 16.92
N ALA A 265 10.69 7.51 16.56
CA ALA A 265 10.80 7.04 15.18
C ALA A 265 9.85 7.79 14.23
N ALA A 266 8.61 8.05 14.66
CA ALA A 266 7.62 8.80 13.89
C ALA A 266 8.03 10.27 13.65
N GLU A 267 8.71 10.87 14.60
CA GLU A 267 9.18 12.26 14.52
C GLU A 267 10.52 12.40 13.76
N GLN A 268 11.29 11.32 13.63
CA GLN A 268 12.64 11.31 13.05
C GLN A 268 12.73 10.43 11.79
N GLU A 269 13.29 9.23 11.91
CA GLU A 269 13.67 8.37 10.76
C GLU A 269 12.51 7.82 9.95
N LEU A 270 11.30 7.72 10.55
CA LEU A 270 10.08 7.28 9.89
C LEU A 270 9.07 8.42 9.68
N LYS A 271 9.52 9.66 9.74
CA LYS A 271 8.64 10.83 9.56
C LYS A 271 7.88 10.76 8.24
N GLY A 272 6.54 10.92 8.30
CA GLY A 272 5.64 10.82 7.15
C GLY A 272 5.32 9.39 6.72
N VAL A 273 5.94 8.38 7.34
CA VAL A 273 5.65 6.95 7.14
C VAL A 273 4.93 6.37 8.35
N LEU A 274 5.49 6.60 9.54
CA LEU A 274 4.88 6.26 10.82
C LEU A 274 4.28 7.52 11.45
N GLY A 275 3.01 7.46 11.80
CA GLY A 275 2.32 8.42 12.66
C GLY A 275 2.08 7.82 14.05
N TYR A 276 1.58 8.62 14.98
CA TYR A 276 1.09 8.14 16.26
C TYR A 276 -0.09 8.97 16.76
N THR A 277 -0.91 8.38 17.62
CA THR A 277 -2.01 9.05 18.30
C THR A 277 -2.06 8.70 19.77
N THR A 278 -2.49 9.67 20.59
CA THR A 278 -2.81 9.51 22.01
C THR A 278 -4.30 9.69 22.28
N ALA A 279 -5.07 10.07 21.26
CA ALA A 279 -6.50 10.29 21.35
C ALA A 279 -7.27 8.97 21.27
N PRO A 280 -8.49 8.88 21.81
CA PRO A 280 -9.34 7.70 21.75
C PRO A 280 -10.00 7.58 20.35
N ASN A 281 -9.18 7.43 19.33
CA ASN A 281 -9.60 7.36 17.95
C ASN A 281 -10.17 5.98 17.58
N VAL A 282 -11.02 6.00 16.55
CA VAL A 282 -11.59 4.81 15.89
C VAL A 282 -11.25 4.81 14.40
N SER A 283 -11.57 3.74 13.68
CA SER A 283 -11.13 3.55 12.29
C SER A 283 -11.44 4.73 11.36
N ILE A 284 -12.62 5.35 11.45
CA ILE A 284 -13.00 6.43 10.54
C ILE A 284 -12.13 7.68 10.67
N ASP A 285 -11.50 7.89 11.83
CA ASP A 285 -10.62 9.05 12.07
C ASP A 285 -9.32 8.98 11.25
N PHE A 286 -8.98 7.79 10.75
CA PHE A 286 -7.79 7.56 9.92
C PHE A 286 -8.13 7.45 8.44
N ASN A 287 -9.38 7.72 8.04
CA ASN A 287 -9.73 7.78 6.63
C ASN A 287 -8.98 8.92 5.95
N HIS A 288 -8.32 8.63 4.84
CA HIS A 288 -7.49 9.59 4.11
C HIS A 288 -6.18 9.98 4.85
N ASP A 289 -5.75 9.17 5.83
CA ASP A 289 -4.44 9.34 6.47
C ASP A 289 -3.32 8.87 5.51
N PRO A 290 -2.35 9.74 5.16
CA PRO A 290 -1.27 9.38 4.25
C PRO A 290 -0.18 8.50 4.89
N HIS A 291 -0.16 8.31 6.20
CA HIS A 291 0.82 7.44 6.85
C HIS A 291 0.62 5.97 6.46
N SER A 292 1.70 5.22 6.39
CA SER A 292 1.64 3.76 6.24
C SER A 292 1.07 3.08 7.49
N SER A 293 1.30 3.69 8.65
CA SER A 293 1.04 3.10 9.96
C SER A 293 0.89 4.22 10.98
N THR A 294 -0.24 4.31 11.69
CA THR A 294 -0.47 5.28 12.76
C THR A 294 -0.62 4.54 14.07
N PHE A 295 0.43 4.57 14.87
CA PHE A 295 0.57 3.84 16.12
C PHE A 295 -0.36 4.40 17.20
N HIS A 296 -1.12 3.52 17.87
CA HIS A 296 -2.08 3.91 18.90
C HIS A 296 -1.49 3.70 20.29
N MET A 297 -0.98 4.77 20.89
CA MET A 297 -0.14 4.73 22.10
C MET A 297 -0.87 4.19 23.33
N ASP A 298 -2.15 4.51 23.54
CA ASP A 298 -2.91 4.04 24.68
C ASP A 298 -3.29 2.56 24.62
N GLN A 299 -3.13 1.94 23.44
CA GLN A 299 -3.40 0.53 23.19
C GLN A 299 -2.18 -0.37 23.43
N THR A 300 -1.05 0.19 23.85
CA THR A 300 0.15 -0.57 24.21
C THR A 300 -0.04 -1.29 25.54
N LYS A 301 0.19 -2.61 25.54
CA LYS A 301 0.13 -3.45 26.75
C LYS A 301 1.38 -4.29 26.86
N VAL A 302 1.86 -4.48 28.08
CA VAL A 302 2.95 -5.41 28.39
C VAL A 302 2.51 -6.32 29.53
N MET A 303 2.67 -7.63 29.35
CA MET A 303 2.39 -8.65 30.34
C MET A 303 3.67 -9.44 30.63
N ASN A 304 3.85 -9.88 31.86
CA ASN A 304 5.00 -10.68 32.32
C ASN A 304 6.36 -10.06 31.94
N GLY A 305 6.41 -8.74 31.75
CA GLY A 305 7.63 -8.01 31.41
C GLY A 305 8.04 -8.06 29.93
N ASN A 306 7.64 -9.07 29.16
CA ASN A 306 8.11 -9.24 27.78
C ASN A 306 7.05 -9.65 26.75
N LEU A 307 5.82 -9.98 27.15
CA LEU A 307 4.72 -10.17 26.22
C LEU A 307 4.10 -8.83 25.88
N VAL A 308 4.42 -8.29 24.72
CA VAL A 308 4.04 -6.96 24.27
C VAL A 308 2.90 -7.04 23.27
N ARG A 309 1.87 -6.25 23.44
CA ARG A 309 0.82 -6.02 22.44
C ARG A 309 0.83 -4.56 22.03
N VAL A 310 0.83 -4.31 20.72
CA VAL A 310 0.71 -2.99 20.12
C VAL A 310 -0.37 -2.98 19.04
N MET A 311 -0.89 -1.79 18.76
CA MET A 311 -1.92 -1.58 17.75
C MET A 311 -1.54 -0.42 16.83
N SER A 312 -1.76 -0.58 15.52
CA SER A 312 -1.49 0.49 14.56
C SER A 312 -2.54 0.50 13.45
N TRP A 313 -3.05 1.69 13.16
CA TRP A 313 -4.05 1.96 12.14
C TRP A 313 -3.42 2.23 10.78
N TYR A 314 -4.14 1.95 9.71
CA TYR A 314 -3.74 2.32 8.36
C TYR A 314 -4.95 2.49 7.44
N ASP A 315 -4.95 3.57 6.68
CA ASP A 315 -5.81 3.65 5.53
C ASP A 315 -5.25 2.73 4.44
N ASN A 316 -5.87 1.56 4.27
CA ASN A 316 -5.38 0.50 3.39
C ASN A 316 -5.41 0.88 1.90
N GLU A 317 -6.09 1.96 1.53
CA GLU A 317 -6.11 2.52 0.18
C GLU A 317 -5.21 3.77 0.08
N TRP A 318 -5.44 4.78 0.93
CA TRP A 318 -4.78 6.08 0.82
C TRP A 318 -3.32 6.06 1.25
N GLY A 319 -3.02 5.51 2.42
CA GLY A 319 -1.64 5.37 2.90
C GLY A 319 -0.79 4.55 1.94
N PHE A 320 -1.34 3.43 1.43
CA PHE A 320 -0.67 2.59 0.45
C PHE A 320 -0.44 3.31 -0.88
N SER A 321 -1.41 4.10 -1.37
CA SER A 321 -1.29 4.87 -2.60
C SER A 321 -0.22 5.96 -2.52
N ASN A 322 -0.07 6.60 -1.37
CA ASN A 322 1.04 7.52 -1.10
C ASN A 322 2.39 6.80 -1.17
N ARG A 323 2.50 5.60 -0.60
CA ARG A 323 3.73 4.79 -0.67
C ARG A 323 4.07 4.33 -2.08
N MET A 324 3.07 4.05 -2.92
CA MET A 324 3.30 3.79 -4.34
C MET A 324 4.01 4.97 -5.03
N ALA A 325 3.56 6.20 -4.78
CA ALA A 325 4.19 7.39 -5.33
C ALA A 325 5.61 7.60 -4.78
N ASP A 326 5.83 7.41 -3.47
CA ASP A 326 7.15 7.58 -2.86
C ASP A 326 8.15 6.54 -3.35
N THR A 327 7.72 5.27 -3.44
CA THR A 327 8.58 4.18 -3.96
C THR A 327 8.90 4.41 -5.44
N ALA A 328 7.93 4.87 -6.24
CA ALA A 328 8.17 5.22 -7.64
C ALA A 328 9.22 6.33 -7.77
N VAL A 329 9.16 7.36 -6.94
CA VAL A 329 10.19 8.43 -6.94
C VAL A 329 11.55 7.89 -6.48
N ALA A 330 11.59 7.01 -5.48
CA ALA A 330 12.85 6.38 -5.05
C ALA A 330 13.49 5.55 -6.18
N ILE A 331 12.70 4.77 -6.92
CA ILE A 331 13.15 4.04 -8.12
C ILE A 331 13.60 5.02 -9.19
N GLY A 332 12.84 6.10 -9.43
CA GLY A 332 13.16 7.11 -10.44
C GLY A 332 14.49 7.83 -10.24
N LYS A 333 14.97 7.93 -8.98
CA LYS A 333 16.30 8.50 -8.66
C LYS A 333 17.46 7.60 -9.09
N LEU A 334 17.19 6.36 -9.48
CA LEU A 334 18.18 5.38 -9.91
C LEU A 334 18.23 5.21 -11.45
N LEU A 335 17.36 5.92 -12.18
CA LEU A 335 17.35 5.95 -13.63
C LEU A 335 18.34 6.95 -14.19
#